data_9cca91d4ba6998ff1b570802061ea49f
#
_entry.id   9cca91d4ba6998ff1b570802061ea49f
#
_cell.length_a   1.000
_cell.length_b   1.000
_cell.length_c   1.000
_cell.angle_alpha   90.00
_cell.angle_beta   90.00
_cell.angle_gamma   90.00
#
_symmetry.space_group_name_H-M   'P 1'
#
loop_
_entity.id
_entity.type
_entity.pdbx_description
1 polymer ?
#
loop_
_entity_poly.entity_id
_entity_poly.type
_entity_poly.pdbx_seq_one_letter_code
_entity_poly.pdbx_strand_id
1 'polypeptide(L)'
;MPTFLSATNLADLTGTSLATSQRWGKSGVYPYHKNERGKEGFYMEELTDVEPVRMMLNTNWDDEFHVAPLRDFTSVELFAGAGGLALGMHLAGFRHVLLNEMDAMACQTLRRNHPEWNVLEGDIHQVDFTPLRGKVDFLSGGFPCQAFSYAGKKGGLNDTRGTLFFEMARAVKEIQPKVFMGENVKGLLSHDNGRTLEVIRNAIAELGYTLVEPRVLKAIMYQVPQKRERLILIAIRNDIYNTGVRFKWPDPYRRVMTLRDAFFGGDLFENDVPKSDGQQYPANKARIMAMVPEGGDWRDLPVEEQKKYMGGSFYLGGGKTGMARRLSMDEPSLTLTCAPAQKQTERCHPTETRPLTVREYARIQTFPDDWDFTGSLADQYKQIGNAVPVNLAFAIGRSLIRLFNDIDAQNPEETQFKEACKTGQRMLPPQLFELNLFDLHKQFPKDVNIIDNPFVRKKHIDNSDLDDSKNVLVCLVPDKYIVPYTTQDSKAYFTGKKFPSTVKLNKLYYFMPYTKGKGIRDLYQIEVARVGTKHEFVEEADENDFRLVFEIKFVKQLFEDYKPIKLMIWRTFTDTNLRAILAM
;
A
#
# COMPACT_ATOMS: atom_id res chain seq x y z
N MET A 1 -12.75 36.38 8.41
CA MET A 1 -11.47 37.12 8.24
C MET A 1 -10.89 36.70 6.91
N PRO A 2 -10.21 37.58 6.15
CA PRO A 2 -9.59 37.19 4.90
C PRO A 2 -8.52 36.11 5.12
N THR A 3 -8.43 35.18 4.17
CA THR A 3 -7.53 34.01 4.27
C THR A 3 -6.15 34.36 3.75
N PHE A 4 -5.15 34.39 4.63
CA PHE A 4 -3.77 34.72 4.26
C PHE A 4 -3.08 33.54 3.58
N LEU A 5 -2.42 33.80 2.46
CA LEU A 5 -1.63 32.86 1.68
C LEU A 5 -0.19 33.35 1.56
N SER A 6 0.78 32.64 2.10
CA SER A 6 2.17 33.03 1.95
C SER A 6 2.63 33.01 0.50
N ALA A 7 3.64 33.81 0.16
CA ALA A 7 4.23 33.79 -1.19
C ALA A 7 4.73 32.38 -1.58
N THR A 8 5.21 31.60 -0.60
CA THR A 8 5.62 30.21 -0.80
C THR A 8 4.43 29.32 -1.17
N ASN A 9 3.32 29.45 -0.42
CA ASN A 9 2.13 28.63 -0.67
C ASN A 9 1.48 28.99 -2.03
N LEU A 10 1.48 30.27 -2.41
CA LEU A 10 1.02 30.67 -3.75
C LEU A 10 1.90 30.06 -4.85
N ALA A 11 3.23 30.06 -4.68
CA ALA A 11 4.14 29.41 -5.62
C ALA A 11 3.87 27.92 -5.76
N ASP A 12 3.62 27.22 -4.64
CA ASP A 12 3.30 25.79 -4.62
C ASP A 12 1.94 25.50 -5.30
N LEU A 13 0.92 26.31 -5.04
CA LEU A 13 -0.39 26.17 -5.67
C LEU A 13 -0.33 26.37 -7.18
N THR A 14 0.36 27.42 -7.64
CA THR A 14 0.47 27.76 -9.07
C THR A 14 1.52 26.95 -9.82
N GLY A 15 2.45 26.26 -9.11
CA GLY A 15 3.58 25.57 -9.71
C GLY A 15 4.67 26.53 -10.21
N THR A 16 4.69 27.78 -9.73
CA THR A 16 5.71 28.78 -10.07
C THR A 16 6.87 28.75 -9.05
N SER A 17 7.91 29.56 -9.30
CA SER A 17 8.98 29.73 -8.33
C SER A 17 8.57 30.72 -7.23
N LEU A 18 9.14 30.57 -6.01
CA LEU A 18 8.97 31.56 -4.94
C LEU A 18 9.37 32.99 -5.40
N ALA A 19 10.46 33.10 -6.17
CA ALA A 19 10.89 34.40 -6.73
C ALA A 19 9.83 35.00 -7.66
N THR A 20 9.11 34.21 -8.42
CA THR A 20 8.00 34.64 -9.27
C THR A 20 6.83 35.15 -8.42
N SER A 21 6.40 34.40 -7.43
CA SER A 21 5.33 34.80 -6.52
C SER A 21 5.68 36.10 -5.77
N GLN A 22 6.90 36.21 -5.22
CA GLN A 22 7.37 37.43 -4.57
C GLN A 22 7.44 38.63 -5.53
N ARG A 23 7.83 38.40 -6.80
CA ARG A 23 7.86 39.44 -7.82
C ARG A 23 6.46 39.97 -8.10
N TRP A 24 5.43 39.14 -8.17
CA TRP A 24 4.04 39.60 -8.37
C TRP A 24 3.60 40.57 -7.29
N GLY A 25 3.94 40.32 -6.02
CA GLY A 25 3.66 41.25 -4.93
C GLY A 25 4.49 42.54 -5.02
N LYS A 26 5.81 42.41 -5.18
CA LYS A 26 6.74 43.58 -5.21
C LYS A 26 6.52 44.50 -6.42
N SER A 27 6.04 43.95 -7.55
CA SER A 27 5.71 44.74 -8.75
C SER A 27 4.28 45.27 -8.76
N GLY A 28 3.47 45.00 -7.72
CA GLY A 28 2.10 45.46 -7.61
C GLY A 28 1.11 44.77 -8.54
N VAL A 29 1.46 43.58 -9.10
CA VAL A 29 0.51 42.74 -9.87
C VAL A 29 -0.64 42.30 -8.99
N TYR A 30 -0.33 41.92 -7.75
CA TYR A 30 -1.30 41.65 -6.69
C TYR A 30 -0.94 42.43 -5.42
N PRO A 31 -1.92 42.82 -4.58
CA PRO A 31 -1.67 43.41 -3.28
C PRO A 31 -0.80 42.51 -2.41
N TYR A 32 0.24 43.10 -1.80
CA TYR A 32 1.24 42.34 -1.04
C TYR A 32 1.23 42.77 0.42
N HIS A 33 0.99 41.82 1.30
CA HIS A 33 0.74 42.06 2.72
C HIS A 33 1.76 41.37 3.61
N LYS A 34 1.82 41.78 4.87
CA LYS A 34 2.47 41.05 5.95
C LYS A 34 1.40 40.64 6.96
N ASN A 35 1.41 39.37 7.31
CA ASN A 35 0.54 38.90 8.39
C ASN A 35 1.06 39.33 9.78
N GLU A 36 0.31 39.07 10.83
CA GLU A 36 0.64 39.40 12.23
C GLU A 36 2.02 38.87 12.68
N ARG A 37 2.53 37.83 12.03
CA ARG A 37 3.85 37.21 12.29
C ARG A 37 4.95 37.76 11.38
N GLY A 38 4.66 38.84 10.62
CA GLY A 38 5.60 39.46 9.72
C GLY A 38 5.88 38.70 8.42
N LYS A 39 5.13 37.62 8.12
CA LYS A 39 5.32 36.84 6.92
C LYS A 39 4.68 37.54 5.71
N GLU A 40 5.41 37.62 4.61
CA GLU A 40 4.96 38.25 3.37
C GLU A 40 4.08 37.28 2.55
N GLY A 41 3.00 37.84 1.96
CA GLY A 41 2.06 37.05 1.17
C GLY A 41 0.88 37.89 0.66
N PHE A 42 -0.24 37.20 0.43
CA PHE A 42 -1.44 37.72 -0.20
C PHE A 42 -2.67 37.33 0.58
N TYR A 43 -3.76 38.03 0.41
CA TYR A 43 -5.08 37.50 0.79
C TYR A 43 -5.71 36.78 -0.41
N MET A 44 -6.27 35.58 -0.17
CA MET A 44 -6.84 34.74 -1.24
C MET A 44 -7.94 35.47 -2.00
N GLU A 45 -8.72 36.26 -1.30
CA GLU A 45 -9.84 37.04 -1.82
C GLU A 45 -9.40 38.11 -2.86
N GLU A 46 -8.11 38.44 -2.89
CA GLU A 46 -7.50 39.38 -3.84
C GLU A 46 -6.85 38.68 -5.06
N LEU A 47 -6.90 37.34 -5.10
CA LEU A 47 -6.28 36.50 -6.14
C LEU A 47 -7.33 35.75 -6.97
N THR A 48 -8.46 36.38 -7.25
CA THR A 48 -9.63 35.70 -7.88
C THR A 48 -9.41 35.26 -9.32
N ASP A 49 -8.41 35.82 -10.01
CA ASP A 49 -7.98 35.45 -11.36
C ASP A 49 -6.93 34.34 -11.37
N VAL A 50 -6.35 33.99 -10.21
CA VAL A 50 -5.41 32.87 -10.07
C VAL A 50 -6.19 31.57 -9.94
N GLU A 51 -6.17 30.74 -10.98
CA GLU A 51 -7.04 29.55 -11.10
C GLU A 51 -7.08 28.65 -9.86
N PRO A 52 -5.96 28.18 -9.27
CA PRO A 52 -6.03 27.35 -8.07
C PRO A 52 -6.69 28.05 -6.88
N VAL A 53 -6.45 29.35 -6.71
CA VAL A 53 -7.04 30.15 -5.62
C VAL A 53 -8.54 30.35 -5.86
N ARG A 54 -8.92 30.68 -7.11
CA ARG A 54 -10.33 30.77 -7.49
C ARG A 54 -11.10 29.49 -7.24
N MET A 55 -10.50 28.33 -7.54
CA MET A 55 -11.11 27.02 -7.24
C MET A 55 -11.31 26.82 -5.73
N MET A 56 -10.35 27.22 -4.90
CA MET A 56 -10.44 27.12 -3.44
C MET A 56 -11.50 28.08 -2.87
N LEU A 57 -11.64 29.27 -3.42
CA LEU A 57 -12.64 30.26 -3.01
C LEU A 57 -14.08 29.83 -3.37
N ASN A 58 -14.23 29.14 -4.51
CA ASN A 58 -15.53 28.65 -5.02
C ASN A 58 -15.74 27.16 -4.78
N THR A 59 -15.14 26.61 -3.75
CA THR A 59 -15.19 25.18 -3.45
C THR A 59 -16.57 24.74 -3.01
N ASN A 60 -16.96 23.52 -3.41
CA ASN A 60 -18.09 22.78 -2.89
C ASN A 60 -17.66 21.71 -1.88
N TRP A 61 -16.50 21.88 -1.24
CA TRP A 61 -15.93 20.87 -0.33
C TRP A 61 -16.94 20.39 0.74
N ASP A 62 -17.64 21.32 1.35
CA ASP A 62 -18.59 21.01 2.42
C ASP A 62 -19.79 20.20 1.90
N ASP A 63 -20.32 20.52 0.71
CA ASP A 63 -21.38 19.75 0.06
C ASP A 63 -20.88 18.35 -0.36
N GLU A 64 -19.68 18.27 -0.90
CA GLU A 64 -19.05 16.98 -1.25
C GLU A 64 -18.80 16.11 -0.02
N PHE A 65 -18.47 16.70 1.11
CA PHE A 65 -18.27 15.98 2.37
C PHE A 65 -19.53 15.20 2.80
N HIS A 66 -20.72 15.68 2.46
CA HIS A 66 -22.00 15.07 2.82
C HIS A 66 -22.58 14.11 1.77
N VAL A 67 -21.87 13.84 0.67
CA VAL A 67 -22.33 12.85 -0.32
C VAL A 67 -22.36 11.46 0.31
N ALA A 68 -23.55 10.91 0.57
CA ALA A 68 -23.70 9.56 1.08
C ALA A 68 -23.72 8.53 -0.06
N PRO A 69 -23.11 7.36 0.12
CA PRO A 69 -23.25 6.27 -0.85
C PRO A 69 -24.70 5.75 -0.84
N LEU A 70 -25.28 5.51 -2.02
CA LEU A 70 -26.63 4.93 -2.15
C LEU A 70 -26.70 3.48 -1.64
N ARG A 71 -25.57 2.79 -1.63
CA ARG A 71 -25.39 1.44 -1.07
C ARG A 71 -23.93 1.20 -0.67
N ASP A 72 -23.63 0.04 -0.11
CA ASP A 72 -22.24 -0.37 0.10
C ASP A 72 -21.56 -0.59 -1.26
N PHE A 73 -20.67 0.31 -1.64
CA PHE A 73 -19.79 0.11 -2.78
C PHE A 73 -18.57 -0.70 -2.36
N THR A 74 -18.34 -1.81 -3.06
CA THR A 74 -17.26 -2.74 -2.75
C THR A 74 -15.96 -2.35 -3.42
N SER A 75 -14.83 -2.48 -2.70
CA SER A 75 -13.52 -2.16 -3.25
C SER A 75 -12.47 -3.25 -3.01
N VAL A 76 -11.52 -3.32 -3.91
CA VAL A 76 -10.25 -4.05 -3.77
C VAL A 76 -9.12 -3.05 -3.85
N GLU A 77 -8.14 -3.14 -2.96
CA GLU A 77 -6.93 -2.34 -3.04
C GLU A 77 -5.69 -3.22 -3.15
N LEU A 78 -4.83 -2.88 -4.09
CA LEU A 78 -3.57 -3.55 -4.35
C LEU A 78 -2.43 -2.64 -3.89
N PHE A 79 -1.35 -3.25 -3.36
CA PHE A 79 -0.22 -2.49 -2.82
C PHE A 79 -0.65 -1.54 -1.70
N ALA A 80 -1.48 -2.04 -0.79
CA ALA A 80 -2.21 -1.22 0.18
C ALA A 80 -1.30 -0.46 1.18
N GLY A 81 -0.02 -0.86 1.32
CA GLY A 81 0.88 -0.27 2.29
C GLY A 81 0.29 -0.30 3.70
N ALA A 82 0.49 0.76 4.45
CA ALA A 82 -0.08 0.90 5.80
C ALA A 82 -1.50 1.52 5.81
N GLY A 83 -2.19 1.55 4.66
CA GLY A 83 -3.61 1.86 4.60
C GLY A 83 -3.98 3.32 4.42
N GLY A 84 -3.07 4.20 4.00
CA GLY A 84 -3.45 5.61 3.80
C GLY A 84 -4.52 5.80 2.72
N LEU A 85 -4.40 5.09 1.61
CA LEU A 85 -5.43 5.08 0.56
C LEU A 85 -6.67 4.32 1.03
N ALA A 86 -6.51 3.13 1.60
CA ALA A 86 -7.60 2.30 2.12
C ALA A 86 -8.46 3.06 3.14
N LEU A 87 -7.83 3.71 4.12
CA LEU A 87 -8.56 4.48 5.13
C LEU A 87 -9.35 5.63 4.51
N GLY A 88 -8.73 6.39 3.58
CA GLY A 88 -9.43 7.48 2.90
C GLY A 88 -10.63 7.00 2.08
N MET A 89 -10.51 5.85 1.40
CA MET A 89 -11.62 5.22 0.68
C MET A 89 -12.70 4.68 1.62
N HIS A 90 -12.30 4.06 2.74
CA HIS A 90 -13.23 3.62 3.79
C HIS A 90 -14.05 4.79 4.35
N LEU A 91 -13.39 5.88 4.74
CA LEU A 91 -14.03 7.09 5.24
C LEU A 91 -14.98 7.73 4.20
N ALA A 92 -14.67 7.60 2.91
CA ALA A 92 -15.54 8.04 1.83
C ALA A 92 -16.80 7.17 1.66
N GLY A 93 -16.81 5.95 2.20
CA GLY A 93 -17.96 5.05 2.17
C GLY A 93 -17.76 3.77 1.36
N PHE A 94 -16.52 3.42 0.97
CA PHE A 94 -16.24 2.13 0.36
C PHE A 94 -16.08 1.04 1.43
N ARG A 95 -16.55 -0.17 1.10
CA ARG A 95 -16.32 -1.37 1.88
C ARG A 95 -15.26 -2.24 1.20
N HIS A 96 -14.13 -2.41 1.87
CA HIS A 96 -13.05 -3.25 1.35
C HIS A 96 -13.44 -4.73 1.37
N VAL A 97 -13.29 -5.38 0.21
CA VAL A 97 -13.45 -6.84 0.05
C VAL A 97 -12.09 -7.54 0.20
N LEU A 98 -11.03 -6.87 -0.27
CA LEU A 98 -9.67 -7.39 -0.21
C LEU A 98 -8.67 -6.22 -0.24
N LEU A 99 -7.66 -6.30 0.61
CA LEU A 99 -6.46 -5.48 0.58
C LEU A 99 -5.27 -6.40 0.35
N ASN A 100 -4.48 -6.19 -0.70
CA ASN A 100 -3.26 -6.98 -0.93
C ASN A 100 -2.01 -6.13 -0.66
N GLU A 101 -1.11 -6.67 0.16
CA GLU A 101 0.17 -6.05 0.49
C GLU A 101 1.24 -7.12 0.72
N MET A 102 2.49 -6.82 0.38
CA MET A 102 3.61 -7.75 0.52
C MET A 102 4.43 -7.51 1.80
N ASP A 103 4.44 -6.27 2.32
CA ASP A 103 5.18 -5.91 3.54
C ASP A 103 4.42 -6.37 4.78
N ALA A 104 5.03 -7.31 5.52
CA ALA A 104 4.42 -7.93 6.70
C ALA A 104 4.06 -6.90 7.79
N MET A 105 4.91 -5.88 8.01
CA MET A 105 4.63 -4.85 9.03
C MET A 105 3.45 -3.97 8.61
N ALA A 106 3.36 -3.63 7.34
CA ALA A 106 2.21 -2.90 6.81
C ALA A 106 0.92 -3.73 6.94
N CYS A 107 0.96 -5.03 6.63
CA CYS A 107 -0.18 -5.92 6.84
C CYS A 107 -0.62 -6.02 8.30
N GLN A 108 0.33 -6.09 9.23
CA GLN A 108 0.03 -6.07 10.67
C GLN A 108 -0.60 -4.74 11.10
N THR A 109 -0.13 -3.61 10.56
CA THR A 109 -0.73 -2.29 10.79
C THR A 109 -2.19 -2.28 10.35
N LEU A 110 -2.49 -2.76 9.13
CA LEU A 110 -3.87 -2.84 8.63
C LEU A 110 -4.77 -3.68 9.53
N ARG A 111 -4.34 -4.88 9.87
CA ARG A 111 -5.10 -5.83 10.72
C ARG A 111 -5.29 -5.32 12.15
N ARG A 112 -4.34 -4.56 12.67
CA ARG A 112 -4.42 -3.99 14.01
C ARG A 112 -5.48 -2.90 14.10
N ASN A 113 -5.54 -2.01 13.10
CA ASN A 113 -6.47 -0.90 13.08
C ASN A 113 -7.87 -1.30 12.62
N HIS A 114 -7.96 -2.25 11.68
CA HIS A 114 -9.21 -2.76 11.12
C HIS A 114 -9.19 -4.29 11.06
N PRO A 115 -9.43 -4.98 12.19
CA PRO A 115 -9.44 -6.45 12.23
C PRO A 115 -10.44 -7.10 11.28
N GLU A 116 -11.49 -6.37 10.89
CA GLU A 116 -12.53 -6.79 9.95
C GLU A 116 -12.09 -6.70 8.49
N TRP A 117 -11.00 -6.02 8.18
CA TRP A 117 -10.51 -5.95 6.80
C TRP A 117 -9.83 -7.25 6.39
N ASN A 118 -10.20 -7.74 5.22
CA ASN A 118 -9.55 -8.90 4.63
C ASN A 118 -8.21 -8.50 4.01
N VAL A 119 -7.12 -8.64 4.79
CA VAL A 119 -5.76 -8.30 4.39
C VAL A 119 -5.03 -9.54 3.89
N LEU A 120 -4.84 -9.62 2.59
CA LEU A 120 -4.06 -10.65 1.90
C LEU A 120 -2.60 -10.23 1.82
N GLU A 121 -1.79 -10.75 2.74
CA GLU A 121 -0.34 -10.56 2.73
C GLU A 121 0.31 -11.50 1.71
N GLY A 122 1.08 -10.98 0.78
CA GLY A 122 1.83 -11.78 -0.17
C GLY A 122 2.04 -11.11 -1.50
N ASP A 123 2.80 -11.82 -2.33
CA ASP A 123 3.14 -11.37 -3.68
C ASP A 123 1.90 -11.40 -4.58
N ILE A 124 1.56 -10.28 -5.18
CA ILE A 124 0.41 -10.14 -6.09
C ILE A 124 0.46 -11.12 -7.27
N HIS A 125 1.65 -11.53 -7.73
CA HIS A 125 1.81 -12.52 -8.80
C HIS A 125 1.16 -13.87 -8.47
N GLN A 126 0.95 -14.16 -7.20
CA GLN A 126 0.39 -15.42 -6.70
C GLN A 126 -1.11 -15.34 -6.40
N VAL A 127 -1.71 -14.16 -6.55
CA VAL A 127 -3.12 -13.94 -6.23
C VAL A 127 -3.99 -14.27 -7.44
N ASP A 128 -5.01 -15.09 -7.23
CA ASP A 128 -6.10 -15.35 -8.18
C ASP A 128 -7.29 -14.46 -7.85
N PHE A 129 -7.58 -13.51 -8.72
CA PHE A 129 -8.70 -12.58 -8.53
C PHE A 129 -10.00 -13.05 -9.20
N THR A 130 -10.00 -14.17 -9.91
CA THR A 130 -11.19 -14.67 -10.64
C THR A 130 -12.41 -14.89 -9.75
N PRO A 131 -12.29 -15.31 -8.45
CA PRO A 131 -13.44 -15.44 -7.55
C PRO A 131 -14.17 -14.13 -7.26
N LEU A 132 -13.52 -12.98 -7.51
CA LEU A 132 -14.09 -11.64 -7.30
C LEU A 132 -14.76 -11.07 -8.56
N ARG A 133 -14.75 -11.79 -9.69
CA ARG A 133 -15.30 -11.32 -10.94
C ARG A 133 -16.76 -10.88 -10.80
N GLY A 134 -17.03 -9.62 -11.18
CA GLY A 134 -18.38 -9.04 -11.12
C GLY A 134 -18.92 -8.75 -9.72
N LYS A 135 -18.12 -8.94 -8.67
CA LYS A 135 -18.52 -8.73 -7.26
C LYS A 135 -17.91 -7.46 -6.66
N VAL A 136 -17.07 -6.76 -7.41
CA VAL A 136 -16.32 -5.58 -6.96
C VAL A 136 -16.68 -4.39 -7.82
N ASP A 137 -17.06 -3.30 -7.18
CA ASP A 137 -17.38 -2.06 -7.89
C ASP A 137 -16.10 -1.30 -8.27
N PHE A 138 -15.13 -1.23 -7.38
CA PHE A 138 -13.94 -0.41 -7.49
C PHE A 138 -12.65 -1.17 -7.21
N LEU A 139 -11.61 -0.93 -8.01
CA LEU A 139 -10.25 -1.41 -7.76
C LEU A 139 -9.29 -0.24 -7.69
N SER A 140 -8.44 -0.19 -6.67
CA SER A 140 -7.38 0.81 -6.55
C SER A 140 -6.00 0.18 -6.36
N GLY A 141 -4.94 0.93 -6.65
CA GLY A 141 -3.58 0.51 -6.33
C GLY A 141 -2.53 1.57 -6.61
N GLY A 142 -1.59 1.71 -5.67
CA GLY A 142 -0.38 2.52 -5.79
C GLY A 142 0.79 1.67 -6.30
N PHE A 143 0.86 1.42 -7.61
CA PHE A 143 1.92 0.57 -8.16
C PHE A 143 3.28 1.27 -8.19
N PRO A 144 4.40 0.59 -7.83
CA PRO A 144 5.74 1.18 -7.85
C PRO A 144 6.22 1.55 -9.26
N CYS A 145 6.88 2.69 -9.39
CA CYS A 145 7.40 3.23 -10.67
C CYS A 145 8.63 2.46 -11.24
N GLN A 146 9.21 1.51 -10.50
CA GLN A 146 10.58 1.05 -10.70
C GLN A 146 10.85 0.09 -11.86
N ALA A 147 9.89 -0.33 -12.67
CA ALA A 147 10.10 -1.43 -13.61
C ALA A 147 9.74 -1.19 -15.08
N PHE A 148 9.49 0.03 -15.51
CA PHE A 148 9.15 0.29 -16.92
C PHE A 148 10.36 0.32 -17.87
N SER A 149 11.59 0.27 -17.36
CA SER A 149 12.82 0.35 -18.17
C SER A 149 13.06 -0.83 -19.11
N TYR A 150 12.34 -1.94 -18.96
CA TYR A 150 12.46 -3.14 -19.79
C TYR A 150 11.29 -3.37 -20.77
N ALA A 151 10.21 -2.59 -20.68
CA ALA A 151 9.00 -2.76 -21.52
C ALA A 151 9.14 -2.14 -22.94
N GLY A 152 10.33 -1.85 -23.41
CA GLY A 152 10.61 -0.99 -24.56
C GLY A 152 10.73 -1.64 -25.92
N LYS A 153 10.18 -2.84 -26.22
CA LYS A 153 10.12 -3.35 -27.61
C LYS A 153 8.83 -4.11 -27.88
N LYS A 154 7.91 -3.44 -28.60
CA LYS A 154 6.82 -3.99 -29.44
C LYS A 154 6.14 -5.27 -28.93
N GLY A 155 5.24 -5.16 -27.98
CA GLY A 155 4.32 -6.24 -27.63
C GLY A 155 3.29 -5.74 -26.63
N GLY A 156 2.01 -5.91 -26.89
CA GLY A 156 0.91 -5.57 -26.00
C GLY A 156 0.95 -6.29 -24.65
N LEU A 157 -0.16 -6.40 -23.94
CA LEU A 157 -0.29 -7.05 -22.60
C LEU A 157 0.47 -8.39 -22.42
N ASN A 158 0.79 -9.08 -23.52
CA ASN A 158 1.45 -10.39 -23.47
C ASN A 158 2.99 -10.34 -23.38
N ASP A 159 3.62 -9.19 -23.70
CA ASP A 159 5.10 -9.10 -23.83
C ASP A 159 5.79 -8.34 -22.68
N THR A 160 5.00 -7.81 -21.74
CA THR A 160 5.46 -6.93 -20.65
C THR A 160 5.36 -7.59 -19.27
N ARG A 161 5.36 -8.90 -19.22
CA ARG A 161 5.31 -9.69 -17.97
C ARG A 161 6.48 -9.31 -17.06
N GLY A 162 6.17 -8.67 -15.93
CA GLY A 162 7.14 -8.40 -14.88
C GLY A 162 7.06 -7.03 -14.21
N THR A 163 6.19 -6.12 -14.65
CA THR A 163 5.97 -4.87 -13.92
C THR A 163 4.69 -4.94 -13.09
N LEU A 164 4.69 -4.34 -11.91
CA LEU A 164 3.55 -4.38 -10.99
C LEU A 164 2.31 -3.66 -11.54
N PHE A 165 2.47 -2.76 -12.51
CA PHE A 165 1.35 -2.22 -13.27
C PHE A 165 0.60 -3.32 -14.06
N PHE A 166 1.30 -4.26 -14.68
CA PHE A 166 0.65 -5.34 -15.44
C PHE A 166 -0.02 -6.36 -14.53
N GLU A 167 0.45 -6.52 -13.29
CA GLU A 167 -0.27 -7.30 -12.29
C GLU A 167 -1.58 -6.59 -11.87
N MET A 168 -1.56 -5.27 -11.74
CA MET A 168 -2.79 -4.50 -11.56
C MET A 168 -3.72 -4.64 -12.78
N ALA A 169 -3.20 -4.54 -14.00
CA ALA A 169 -3.97 -4.75 -15.24
C ALA A 169 -4.57 -6.18 -15.31
N ARG A 170 -3.83 -7.19 -14.84
CA ARG A 170 -4.32 -8.56 -14.69
C ARG A 170 -5.47 -8.65 -13.69
N ALA A 171 -5.32 -8.03 -12.52
CA ALA A 171 -6.39 -7.97 -11.53
C ALA A 171 -7.66 -7.29 -12.10
N VAL A 172 -7.52 -6.18 -12.82
CA VAL A 172 -8.64 -5.52 -13.53
C VAL A 172 -9.30 -6.48 -14.53
N LYS A 173 -8.51 -7.22 -15.31
CA LYS A 173 -9.02 -8.21 -16.28
C LYS A 173 -9.76 -9.38 -15.59
N GLU A 174 -9.27 -9.84 -14.46
CA GLU A 174 -9.85 -10.95 -13.70
C GLU A 174 -11.12 -10.51 -12.95
N ILE A 175 -11.10 -9.35 -12.28
CA ILE A 175 -12.20 -8.83 -11.44
C ILE A 175 -13.30 -8.18 -12.30
N GLN A 176 -12.94 -7.43 -13.35
CA GLN A 176 -13.85 -6.60 -14.15
C GLN A 176 -14.62 -5.56 -13.31
N PRO A 177 -13.93 -4.72 -12.49
CA PRO A 177 -14.59 -3.69 -11.70
C PRO A 177 -15.30 -2.66 -12.61
N LYS A 178 -16.25 -1.90 -12.08
CA LYS A 178 -16.90 -0.80 -12.84
C LYS A 178 -15.91 0.34 -13.12
N VAL A 179 -15.06 0.64 -12.13
CA VAL A 179 -14.04 1.69 -12.18
C VAL A 179 -12.77 1.17 -11.53
N PHE A 180 -11.62 1.57 -12.05
CA PHE A 180 -10.37 1.38 -11.32
C PHE A 180 -9.52 2.65 -11.28
N MET A 181 -8.66 2.74 -10.27
CA MET A 181 -7.76 3.85 -10.03
C MET A 181 -6.32 3.37 -9.85
N GLY A 182 -5.40 3.98 -10.63
CA GLY A 182 -3.97 3.86 -10.40
C GLY A 182 -3.41 5.12 -9.74
N GLU A 183 -2.57 4.97 -8.73
CA GLU A 183 -1.82 6.07 -8.12
C GLU A 183 -0.34 5.92 -8.41
N ASN A 184 0.34 7.04 -8.70
CA ASN A 184 1.78 7.06 -8.90
C ASN A 184 2.39 8.44 -8.59
N VAL A 185 3.70 8.54 -8.64
CA VAL A 185 4.41 9.83 -8.53
C VAL A 185 4.28 10.64 -9.82
N LYS A 186 4.30 11.97 -9.72
CA LYS A 186 4.25 12.91 -10.87
C LYS A 186 5.28 12.58 -11.95
N GLY A 187 6.46 12.07 -11.56
CA GLY A 187 7.54 11.71 -12.49
C GLY A 187 7.14 10.71 -13.58
N LEU A 188 6.06 9.93 -13.38
CA LEU A 188 5.55 9.01 -14.38
C LEU A 188 5.12 9.71 -15.68
N LEU A 189 4.64 10.94 -15.60
CA LEU A 189 4.24 11.73 -16.79
C LEU A 189 5.38 11.96 -17.78
N SER A 190 6.58 12.17 -17.27
CA SER A 190 7.78 12.45 -18.09
C SER A 190 8.70 11.23 -18.21
N HIS A 191 8.35 10.12 -17.56
CA HIS A 191 9.17 8.91 -17.61
C HIS A 191 9.26 8.40 -19.06
N ASP A 192 10.50 8.11 -19.48
CA ASP A 192 10.81 7.66 -20.84
C ASP A 192 10.19 8.58 -21.93
N ASN A 193 10.30 9.91 -21.75
CA ASN A 193 9.71 10.91 -22.65
C ASN A 193 8.19 10.74 -22.88
N GLY A 194 7.45 10.31 -21.85
CA GLY A 194 6.00 10.12 -21.92
C GLY A 194 5.56 8.74 -22.43
N ARG A 195 6.46 7.93 -22.98
CA ARG A 195 6.13 6.60 -23.54
C ARG A 195 5.52 5.66 -22.51
N THR A 196 5.95 5.75 -21.26
CA THR A 196 5.36 4.93 -20.18
C THR A 196 3.88 5.19 -20.01
N LEU A 197 3.45 6.44 -20.03
CA LEU A 197 2.02 6.78 -19.92
C LEU A 197 1.23 6.30 -21.15
N GLU A 198 1.83 6.34 -22.35
CA GLU A 198 1.19 5.79 -23.57
C GLU A 198 0.99 4.28 -23.46
N VAL A 199 1.97 3.53 -22.97
CA VAL A 199 1.83 2.08 -22.71
C VAL A 199 0.70 1.80 -21.75
N ILE A 200 0.60 2.58 -20.67
CA ILE A 200 -0.49 2.48 -19.69
C ILE A 200 -1.84 2.78 -20.36
N ARG A 201 -1.97 3.85 -21.14
CA ARG A 201 -3.19 4.21 -21.88
C ARG A 201 -3.65 3.08 -22.80
N ASN A 202 -2.73 2.51 -23.55
CA ASN A 202 -3.03 1.41 -24.48
C ASN A 202 -3.49 0.15 -23.74
N ALA A 203 -2.79 -0.22 -22.67
CA ALA A 203 -3.19 -1.36 -21.84
C ALA A 203 -4.60 -1.18 -21.22
N ILE A 204 -4.93 0.03 -20.76
CA ILE A 204 -6.25 0.37 -20.23
C ILE A 204 -7.33 0.23 -21.32
N ALA A 205 -7.06 0.72 -22.53
CA ALA A 205 -7.98 0.60 -23.65
C ALA A 205 -8.20 -0.86 -24.08
N GLU A 206 -7.12 -1.67 -24.12
CA GLU A 206 -7.19 -3.11 -24.39
C GLU A 206 -8.01 -3.90 -23.36
N LEU A 207 -8.05 -3.42 -22.10
CA LEU A 207 -8.89 -4.00 -21.05
C LEU A 207 -10.38 -3.66 -21.20
N GLY A 208 -10.75 -2.77 -22.12
CA GLY A 208 -12.13 -2.33 -22.31
C GLY A 208 -12.54 -1.18 -21.38
N TYR A 209 -11.59 -0.33 -20.99
CA TYR A 209 -11.84 0.84 -20.15
C TYR A 209 -11.45 2.14 -20.87
N THR A 210 -12.18 3.20 -20.55
CA THR A 210 -11.83 4.57 -20.97
C THR A 210 -11.10 5.27 -19.83
N LEU A 211 -9.87 5.69 -20.10
CA LEU A 211 -9.08 6.50 -19.16
C LEU A 211 -9.57 7.95 -19.18
N VAL A 212 -10.03 8.42 -18.02
CA VAL A 212 -10.24 9.86 -17.78
C VAL A 212 -8.89 10.58 -17.88
N GLU A 213 -8.86 11.81 -18.39
CA GLU A 213 -7.60 12.53 -18.55
C GLU A 213 -6.84 12.58 -17.20
N PRO A 214 -5.64 12.00 -17.13
CA PRO A 214 -4.88 11.89 -15.89
C PRO A 214 -4.58 13.25 -15.26
N ARG A 215 -4.65 13.34 -13.92
CA ARG A 215 -4.30 14.57 -13.21
C ARG A 215 -3.24 14.35 -12.15
N VAL A 216 -2.36 15.33 -12.00
CA VAL A 216 -1.49 15.45 -10.84
C VAL A 216 -2.24 16.24 -9.77
N LEU A 217 -2.62 15.57 -8.70
CA LEU A 217 -3.25 16.21 -7.56
C LEU A 217 -2.19 16.68 -6.57
N LYS A 218 -2.33 17.93 -6.12
CA LYS A 218 -1.48 18.54 -5.09
C LYS A 218 -2.16 18.35 -3.74
N ALA A 219 -1.57 17.59 -2.84
CA ALA A 219 -2.16 17.27 -1.54
C ALA A 219 -2.52 18.53 -0.73
N ILE A 220 -1.76 19.61 -0.86
CA ILE A 220 -2.04 20.90 -0.20
C ILE A 220 -3.41 21.49 -0.54
N MET A 221 -4.04 21.05 -1.63
CA MET A 221 -5.39 21.46 -2.01
C MET A 221 -6.49 20.63 -1.36
N TYR A 222 -6.16 19.56 -0.62
CA TYR A 222 -7.11 18.58 -0.10
C TYR A 222 -6.96 18.38 1.42
N GLN A 223 -6.87 19.48 2.15
CA GLN A 223 -6.77 19.48 3.62
C GLN A 223 -5.57 18.65 4.15
N VAL A 224 -4.44 18.66 3.41
CA VAL A 224 -3.21 17.96 3.77
C VAL A 224 -2.09 18.96 4.01
N PRO A 225 -1.44 18.98 5.18
CA PRO A 225 -0.35 19.92 5.50
C PRO A 225 0.99 19.48 4.90
N GLN A 226 0.99 19.09 3.60
CA GLN A 226 2.16 18.55 2.92
C GLN A 226 2.20 18.90 1.43
N LYS A 227 3.36 19.34 0.94
CA LYS A 227 3.65 19.59 -0.48
C LYS A 227 3.94 18.26 -1.19
N ARG A 228 2.91 17.44 -1.40
CA ARG A 228 2.98 16.15 -2.06
C ARG A 228 2.15 16.17 -3.33
N GLU A 229 2.72 15.71 -4.43
CA GLU A 229 2.03 15.61 -5.71
C GLU A 229 1.88 14.14 -6.11
N ARG A 230 0.69 13.75 -6.58
CA ARG A 230 0.40 12.39 -7.03
C ARG A 230 -0.35 12.40 -8.34
N LEU A 231 0.14 11.60 -9.28
CA LEU A 231 -0.57 11.31 -10.53
C LEU A 231 -1.68 10.30 -10.23
N ILE A 232 -2.89 10.66 -10.58
CA ILE A 232 -4.07 9.81 -10.44
C ILE A 232 -4.60 9.46 -11.82
N LEU A 233 -4.79 8.15 -12.04
CA LEU A 233 -5.36 7.56 -13.24
C LEU A 233 -6.72 6.99 -12.85
N ILE A 234 -7.82 7.48 -13.45
CA ILE A 234 -9.17 6.94 -13.27
C ILE A 234 -9.61 6.34 -14.59
N ALA A 235 -10.04 5.09 -14.58
CA ALA A 235 -10.54 4.42 -15.77
C ALA A 235 -11.92 3.80 -15.51
N ILE A 236 -12.85 4.10 -16.38
CA ILE A 236 -14.26 3.68 -16.31
C ILE A 236 -14.49 2.63 -17.39
N ARG A 237 -15.14 1.52 -17.04
CA ARG A 237 -15.47 0.46 -18.00
C ARG A 237 -16.33 1.02 -19.16
N ASN A 238 -16.04 0.62 -20.39
CA ASN A 238 -16.60 1.24 -21.60
C ASN A 238 -18.12 1.17 -21.68
N ASP A 239 -18.74 0.08 -21.23
CA ASP A 239 -20.20 -0.06 -21.17
C ASP A 239 -20.85 1.03 -20.30
N ILE A 240 -20.19 1.38 -19.17
CA ILE A 240 -20.62 2.43 -18.25
C ILE A 240 -20.29 3.81 -18.83
N TYR A 241 -19.07 4.01 -19.32
CA TYR A 241 -18.66 5.31 -19.88
C TYR A 241 -19.57 5.74 -21.05
N ASN A 242 -20.01 4.77 -21.86
CA ASN A 242 -20.87 5.01 -23.02
C ASN A 242 -22.32 5.41 -22.64
N THR A 243 -22.76 5.18 -21.39
CA THR A 243 -24.05 5.69 -20.90
C THR A 243 -24.07 7.21 -20.70
N GLY A 244 -22.91 7.87 -20.77
CA GLY A 244 -22.78 9.30 -20.53
C GLY A 244 -22.32 9.68 -19.12
N VAL A 245 -22.13 8.72 -18.21
CA VAL A 245 -21.58 8.97 -16.89
C VAL A 245 -20.14 9.49 -16.97
N ARG A 246 -19.80 10.49 -16.18
CA ARG A 246 -18.47 11.12 -16.18
C ARG A 246 -17.94 11.32 -14.77
N PHE A 247 -16.64 11.06 -14.59
CA PHE A 247 -15.94 11.36 -13.35
C PHE A 247 -15.69 12.86 -13.23
N LYS A 248 -16.07 13.46 -12.10
CA LYS A 248 -15.72 14.81 -11.72
C LYS A 248 -14.58 14.77 -10.71
N TRP A 249 -13.49 15.46 -10.99
CA TRP A 249 -12.37 15.58 -10.05
C TRP A 249 -12.81 16.29 -8.76
N PRO A 250 -12.23 15.93 -7.59
CA PRO A 250 -12.62 16.54 -6.32
C PRO A 250 -12.35 18.05 -6.32
N ASP A 251 -13.26 18.80 -5.72
CA ASP A 251 -13.07 20.21 -5.45
C ASP A 251 -12.02 20.39 -4.33
N PRO A 252 -11.18 21.45 -4.37
CA PRO A 252 -10.16 21.67 -3.36
C PRO A 252 -10.76 22.11 -2.03
N TYR A 253 -10.03 21.93 -0.94
CA TYR A 253 -10.37 22.54 0.34
C TYR A 253 -10.17 24.06 0.30
N ARG A 254 -10.90 24.79 1.16
CA ARG A 254 -10.97 26.26 1.14
C ARG A 254 -9.68 26.99 1.54
N ARG A 255 -8.69 26.33 2.16
CA ARG A 255 -7.40 26.91 2.53
C ARG A 255 -6.26 25.91 2.52
N VAL A 256 -5.04 26.40 2.51
CA VAL A 256 -3.84 25.57 2.66
C VAL A 256 -3.61 25.25 4.14
N MET A 257 -3.47 23.96 4.48
CA MET A 257 -3.10 23.51 5.82
C MET A 257 -1.59 23.59 6.02
N THR A 258 -1.16 23.92 7.24
CA THR A 258 0.23 24.10 7.65
C THR A 258 0.64 23.05 8.70
N LEU A 259 1.91 23.03 9.09
CA LEU A 259 2.34 22.20 10.20
C LEU A 259 1.68 22.57 11.53
N ARG A 260 1.28 23.82 11.68
CA ARG A 260 0.52 24.28 12.85
C ARG A 260 -0.82 23.56 12.95
N ASP A 261 -1.52 23.39 11.82
CA ASP A 261 -2.79 22.65 11.76
C ASP A 261 -2.59 21.16 12.05
N ALA A 262 -1.41 20.60 11.73
CA ALA A 262 -1.08 19.22 12.04
C ALA A 262 -0.73 18.99 13.52
N PHE A 263 -0.07 19.97 14.16
CA PHE A 263 0.51 19.77 15.49
C PHE A 263 -0.35 20.29 16.63
N PHE A 264 -1.24 21.24 16.36
CA PHE A 264 -2.14 21.82 17.35
C PHE A 264 -3.60 21.53 17.02
N GLY A 265 -4.43 21.48 18.04
CA GLY A 265 -5.88 21.32 17.91
C GLY A 265 -6.51 22.43 17.08
N GLY A 266 -7.45 22.06 16.22
CA GLY A 266 -8.14 22.98 15.30
C GLY A 266 -8.90 22.24 14.19
N ASP A 267 -8.86 22.79 12.96
CA ASP A 267 -9.64 22.26 11.83
C ASP A 267 -9.26 20.83 11.38
N LEU A 268 -8.02 20.38 11.68
CA LEU A 268 -7.51 19.11 11.18
C LEU A 268 -7.56 18.02 12.26
N PHE A 269 -7.28 18.37 13.51
CA PHE A 269 -7.31 17.47 14.67
C PHE A 269 -7.91 18.21 15.87
N GLU A 270 -8.63 17.50 16.71
CA GLU A 270 -9.29 18.11 17.87
C GLU A 270 -8.30 18.58 18.94
N ASN A 271 -7.19 17.86 19.10
CA ASN A 271 -6.21 18.10 20.17
C ASN A 271 -4.82 18.32 19.60
N ASP A 272 -3.90 18.80 20.43
CA ASP A 272 -2.48 18.88 20.13
C ASP A 272 -1.92 17.48 19.86
N VAL A 273 -0.82 17.42 19.06
CA VAL A 273 -0.21 16.15 18.67
C VAL A 273 0.21 15.33 19.90
N PRO A 274 -0.22 14.07 20.03
CA PRO A 274 0.20 13.22 21.15
C PRO A 274 1.69 12.93 21.13
N LYS A 275 2.27 12.76 22.30
CA LYS A 275 3.67 12.31 22.42
C LYS A 275 3.83 10.94 21.78
N SER A 276 4.91 10.77 21.04
CA SER A 276 5.27 9.48 20.44
C SER A 276 6.79 9.37 20.30
N ASP A 277 7.25 8.17 20.03
CA ASP A 277 8.64 7.91 19.74
C ASP A 277 9.11 8.63 18.47
N GLY A 278 10.42 8.89 18.39
CA GLY A 278 11.04 9.53 17.25
C GLY A 278 12.54 9.28 17.20
N GLN A 279 13.09 9.41 15.99
CA GLN A 279 14.54 9.36 15.80
C GLN A 279 15.22 10.51 16.51
N GLN A 280 16.45 10.29 16.94
CA GLN A 280 17.30 11.31 17.55
C GLN A 280 18.48 11.65 16.64
N TYR A 281 18.89 12.89 16.63
CA TYR A 281 20.10 13.28 15.93
C TYR A 281 21.37 12.86 16.72
N PRO A 282 22.38 12.31 16.04
CA PRO A 282 23.73 12.25 16.60
C PRO A 282 24.21 13.65 17.00
N ALA A 283 25.02 13.77 18.05
CA ALA A 283 25.45 15.06 18.62
C ALA A 283 26.00 16.06 17.58
N ASN A 284 26.85 15.61 16.65
CA ASN A 284 27.39 16.46 15.59
C ASN A 284 26.28 17.00 14.65
N LYS A 285 25.27 16.19 14.32
CA LYS A 285 24.15 16.62 13.48
C LYS A 285 23.23 17.56 14.26
N ALA A 286 22.95 17.27 15.52
CA ALA A 286 22.16 18.15 16.38
C ALA A 286 22.78 19.56 16.45
N ARG A 287 24.12 19.66 16.63
CA ARG A 287 24.84 20.94 16.60
C ARG A 287 24.63 21.72 15.31
N ILE A 288 24.69 21.06 14.16
CA ILE A 288 24.43 21.71 12.85
C ILE A 288 22.98 22.17 12.77
N MET A 289 22.04 21.27 13.09
CA MET A 289 20.61 21.57 13.01
C MET A 289 20.18 22.68 13.96
N ALA A 290 20.85 22.85 15.09
CA ALA A 290 20.59 23.96 16.03
C ALA A 290 20.90 25.35 15.46
N MET A 291 21.80 25.43 14.47
CA MET A 291 22.15 26.70 13.80
C MET A 291 21.20 27.05 12.65
N VAL A 292 20.38 26.12 12.19
CA VAL A 292 19.44 26.37 11.09
C VAL A 292 18.17 26.99 11.65
N PRO A 293 17.76 28.20 11.18
CA PRO A 293 16.53 28.83 11.63
C PRO A 293 15.27 28.07 11.16
N GLU A 294 14.13 28.38 11.77
CA GLU A 294 12.84 27.87 11.33
C GLU A 294 12.61 28.18 9.83
N GLY A 295 12.20 27.16 9.08
CA GLY A 295 12.00 27.26 7.62
C GLY A 295 13.29 27.29 6.80
N GLY A 296 14.47 27.28 7.45
CA GLY A 296 15.78 27.35 6.80
C GLY A 296 16.32 25.99 6.31
N ASP A 297 17.48 26.06 5.68
CA ASP A 297 18.24 24.91 5.23
C ASP A 297 19.77 25.12 5.34
N TRP A 298 20.56 24.24 4.77
CA TRP A 298 22.02 24.30 4.83
C TRP A 298 22.63 25.66 4.39
N ARG A 299 21.93 26.46 3.59
CA ARG A 299 22.38 27.77 3.09
C ARG A 299 22.34 28.86 4.16
N ASP A 300 21.54 28.63 5.21
CA ASP A 300 21.42 29.55 6.35
C ASP A 300 22.49 29.31 7.42
N LEU A 301 23.32 28.28 7.25
CA LEU A 301 24.48 28.02 8.11
C LEU A 301 25.60 29.05 7.85
N PRO A 302 26.50 29.34 8.81
CA PRO A 302 27.76 30.03 8.55
C PRO A 302 28.56 29.36 7.43
N VAL A 303 29.22 30.12 6.56
CA VAL A 303 29.88 29.62 5.33
C VAL A 303 30.84 28.46 5.60
N GLU A 304 31.60 28.51 6.70
CA GLU A 304 32.53 27.43 7.06
C GLU A 304 31.78 26.13 7.45
N GLU A 305 30.66 26.26 8.13
CA GLU A 305 29.80 25.10 8.47
C GLU A 305 29.08 24.56 7.22
N GLN A 306 28.68 25.44 6.27
CA GLN A 306 28.16 25.00 4.96
C GLN A 306 29.16 24.11 4.23
N LYS A 307 30.41 24.56 4.08
CA LYS A 307 31.48 23.81 3.42
C LYS A 307 31.73 22.47 4.12
N LYS A 308 31.81 22.48 5.45
CA LYS A 308 32.06 21.29 6.26
C LYS A 308 30.90 20.29 6.16
N TYR A 309 29.65 20.75 6.25
CA TYR A 309 28.45 19.90 6.18
C TYR A 309 28.22 19.32 4.80
N MET A 310 28.37 20.15 3.76
CA MET A 310 28.12 19.76 2.37
C MET A 310 29.29 18.98 1.77
N GLY A 311 30.52 19.22 2.20
CA GLY A 311 31.73 18.64 1.62
C GLY A 311 31.82 18.97 0.12
N GLY A 312 32.20 18.00 -0.71
CA GLY A 312 32.29 18.16 -2.17
C GLY A 312 31.00 18.61 -2.82
N SER A 313 29.85 18.31 -2.21
CA SER A 313 28.53 18.74 -2.71
C SER A 313 28.35 20.27 -2.64
N PHE A 314 29.13 21.00 -1.85
CA PHE A 314 29.05 22.46 -1.77
C PHE A 314 29.31 23.12 -3.13
N TYR A 315 30.26 22.58 -3.90
CA TYR A 315 30.67 23.12 -5.19
C TYR A 315 29.86 22.62 -6.40
N LEU A 316 28.94 21.69 -6.17
CA LEU A 316 28.08 21.14 -7.23
C LEU A 316 26.82 21.99 -7.40
N GLY A 317 26.36 22.19 -8.62
CA GLY A 317 25.09 22.84 -8.94
C GLY A 317 23.88 22.12 -8.35
N GLY A 318 22.72 22.79 -8.34
CA GLY A 318 21.44 22.28 -7.82
C GLY A 318 21.13 22.83 -6.43
N GLY A 319 19.84 23.05 -6.15
CA GLY A 319 19.38 23.75 -4.95
C GLY A 319 19.60 23.02 -3.63
N LYS A 320 19.57 21.67 -3.63
CA LYS A 320 19.79 20.79 -2.46
C LYS A 320 19.04 21.22 -1.18
N THR A 321 17.88 21.85 -1.36
CA THR A 321 17.07 22.49 -0.31
C THR A 321 16.51 21.53 0.75
N GLY A 322 16.66 20.23 0.53
CA GLY A 322 16.31 19.18 1.50
C GLY A 322 17.40 18.86 2.51
N MET A 323 18.64 19.41 2.33
CA MET A 323 19.77 19.15 3.23
C MET A 323 19.75 20.12 4.40
N ALA A 324 19.98 19.63 5.62
CA ALA A 324 19.83 20.37 6.87
C ALA A 324 18.52 21.18 6.93
N ARG A 325 17.43 20.59 6.47
CA ARG A 325 16.15 21.28 6.36
C ARG A 325 15.40 21.28 7.67
N ARG A 326 15.21 22.48 8.24
CA ARG A 326 14.26 22.71 9.34
C ARG A 326 12.93 23.18 8.74
N LEU A 327 11.83 22.56 9.16
CA LEU A 327 10.50 22.92 8.69
C LEU A 327 10.01 24.24 9.31
N SER A 328 8.87 24.74 8.88
CA SER A 328 8.23 25.94 9.44
C SER A 328 6.82 25.62 9.89
N MET A 329 6.40 26.11 11.05
CA MET A 329 5.04 25.94 11.58
C MET A 329 3.99 26.55 10.66
N ASP A 330 4.30 27.62 9.97
CA ASP A 330 3.36 28.38 9.14
C ASP A 330 3.41 27.98 7.65
N GLU A 331 4.03 26.83 7.34
CA GLU A 331 4.07 26.24 5.99
C GLU A 331 3.65 24.76 6.03
N PRO A 332 3.13 24.21 4.90
CA PRO A 332 3.01 22.79 4.74
C PRO A 332 4.39 22.11 4.78
N SER A 333 4.47 20.90 5.30
CA SER A 333 5.68 20.09 5.21
C SER A 333 6.09 19.85 3.77
N LEU A 334 7.37 19.72 3.53
CA LEU A 334 7.86 19.09 2.29
C LEU A 334 7.40 17.63 2.24
N THR A 335 7.40 17.04 1.05
CA THR A 335 7.05 15.61 0.89
C THR A 335 7.82 14.76 1.88
N LEU A 336 7.09 13.98 2.67
CA LEU A 336 7.65 13.01 3.61
C LEU A 336 8.27 11.85 2.85
N THR A 337 9.40 11.36 3.36
CA THR A 337 10.13 10.20 2.85
C THR A 337 10.13 9.08 3.88
N CYS A 338 10.75 7.94 3.58
CA CYS A 338 10.79 6.79 4.50
C CYS A 338 11.62 6.99 5.77
N ALA A 339 12.31 8.14 5.92
CA ALA A 339 13.08 8.48 7.13
C ALA A 339 13.21 9.99 7.29
N PRO A 340 12.85 10.57 8.46
CA PRO A 340 12.88 12.01 8.70
C PRO A 340 14.30 12.58 8.83
N ALA A 341 15.28 11.75 9.21
CA ALA A 341 16.65 12.16 9.47
C ALA A 341 17.63 11.90 8.32
N GLN A 342 17.12 11.59 7.12
CA GLN A 342 17.93 11.33 5.95
C GLN A 342 18.58 12.64 5.45
N LYS A 343 19.91 12.62 5.22
CA LYS A 343 20.69 13.82 4.90
C LYS A 343 20.15 14.66 3.73
N GLN A 344 19.66 13.99 2.68
CA GLN A 344 19.18 14.67 1.46
C GLN A 344 17.72 15.16 1.57
N THR A 345 16.95 14.59 2.48
CA THR A 345 15.52 14.86 2.66
C THR A 345 15.18 15.06 4.14
N GLU A 346 15.96 15.89 4.81
CA GLU A 346 15.82 16.21 6.23
C GLU A 346 14.43 16.78 6.55
N ARG A 347 13.87 16.37 7.68
CA ARG A 347 12.60 16.87 8.24
C ARG A 347 12.79 17.16 9.73
N CYS A 348 13.56 18.22 10.01
CA CYS A 348 13.74 18.71 11.38
C CYS A 348 12.46 19.42 11.84
N HIS A 349 12.09 19.20 13.10
CA HIS A 349 10.98 19.89 13.74
C HIS A 349 11.19 21.42 13.68
N PRO A 350 10.14 22.23 13.46
CA PRO A 350 10.26 23.68 13.28
C PRO A 350 10.98 24.39 14.43
N THR A 351 10.61 24.11 15.65
CA THR A 351 11.09 24.81 16.85
C THR A 351 12.06 24.01 17.72
N GLU A 352 12.08 22.67 17.55
CA GLU A 352 12.96 21.78 18.31
C GLU A 352 14.07 21.20 17.45
N THR A 353 15.23 20.93 18.04
CA THR A 353 16.37 20.36 17.29
C THR A 353 16.34 18.84 17.33
N ARG A 354 15.35 18.28 16.66
CA ARG A 354 15.13 16.85 16.49
C ARG A 354 14.41 16.55 15.16
N PRO A 355 14.47 15.33 14.65
CA PRO A 355 13.55 14.88 13.61
C PRO A 355 12.09 14.91 14.11
N LEU A 356 11.15 14.87 13.20
CA LEU A 356 9.74 14.69 13.54
C LEU A 356 9.52 13.32 14.18
N THR A 357 8.63 13.25 15.17
CA THR A 357 8.19 11.99 15.78
C THR A 357 7.28 11.20 14.85
N VAL A 358 6.99 9.93 15.19
CA VAL A 358 6.08 9.09 14.38
C VAL A 358 4.71 9.72 14.28
N ARG A 359 4.15 10.24 15.38
CA ARG A 359 2.80 10.82 15.36
C ARG A 359 2.74 12.15 14.59
N GLU A 360 3.76 13.00 14.73
CA GLU A 360 3.90 14.19 13.89
C GLU A 360 3.96 13.84 12.41
N TYR A 361 4.70 12.78 12.06
CA TYR A 361 4.82 12.26 10.70
C TYR A 361 3.47 11.74 10.18
N ALA A 362 2.73 10.98 11.01
CA ALA A 362 1.42 10.45 10.70
C ALA A 362 0.38 11.55 10.47
N ARG A 363 0.34 12.56 11.34
CA ARG A 363 -0.58 13.71 11.20
C ARG A 363 -0.32 14.54 9.94
N ILE A 364 0.92 14.66 9.50
CA ILE A 364 1.24 15.33 8.23
C ILE A 364 0.67 14.54 7.02
N GLN A 365 0.55 13.22 7.14
CA GLN A 365 -0.14 12.36 6.17
C GLN A 365 -1.65 12.24 6.46
N THR A 366 -2.13 13.00 7.44
CA THR A 366 -3.54 13.02 7.87
C THR A 366 -4.09 11.68 8.36
N PHE A 367 -3.22 10.82 8.93
CA PHE A 367 -3.71 9.67 9.70
C PHE A 367 -4.29 10.13 11.03
N PRO A 368 -5.40 9.54 11.51
CA PRO A 368 -5.95 9.83 12.82
C PRO A 368 -5.02 9.34 13.95
N ASP A 369 -5.19 9.88 15.16
CA ASP A 369 -4.28 9.61 16.27
C ASP A 369 -4.38 8.20 16.84
N ASP A 370 -5.49 7.54 16.66
CA ASP A 370 -5.75 6.15 17.03
C ASP A 370 -5.22 5.14 16.00
N TRP A 371 -4.67 5.60 14.86
CA TRP A 371 -4.05 4.71 13.89
C TRP A 371 -2.67 4.26 14.35
N ASP A 372 -2.57 3.02 14.76
CA ASP A 372 -1.34 2.41 15.26
C ASP A 372 -0.47 1.82 14.14
N PHE A 373 0.79 2.23 14.07
CA PHE A 373 1.77 1.64 13.15
C PHE A 373 2.57 0.56 13.87
N THR A 374 2.72 -0.61 13.25
CA THR A 374 3.48 -1.74 13.80
C THR A 374 4.91 -1.79 13.27
N GLY A 375 5.75 -2.59 13.92
CA GLY A 375 7.15 -2.76 13.55
C GLY A 375 8.10 -1.81 14.26
N SER A 376 9.36 -1.83 13.83
CA SER A 376 10.39 -0.93 14.35
C SER A 376 10.10 0.53 14.00
N LEU A 377 10.77 1.45 14.68
CA LEU A 377 10.68 2.87 14.37
C LEU A 377 10.98 3.19 12.89
N ALA A 378 11.90 2.45 12.27
CA ALA A 378 12.21 2.57 10.84
C ALA A 378 11.05 2.07 9.96
N ASP A 379 10.40 0.96 10.35
CA ASP A 379 9.23 0.43 9.65
C ASP A 379 8.07 1.41 9.71
N GLN A 380 7.81 2.02 10.87
CA GLN A 380 6.75 3.02 11.04
C GLN A 380 6.96 4.23 10.13
N TYR A 381 8.16 4.82 10.10
CA TYR A 381 8.46 5.93 9.19
C TYR A 381 8.35 5.54 7.71
N LYS A 382 8.80 4.33 7.35
CA LYS A 382 8.68 3.78 5.98
C LYS A 382 7.22 3.66 5.57
N GLN A 383 6.37 3.13 6.43
CA GLN A 383 4.94 2.98 6.22
C GLN A 383 4.27 4.34 5.98
N ILE A 384 4.52 5.31 6.85
CA ILE A 384 3.94 6.66 6.75
C ILE A 384 4.47 7.40 5.51
N GLY A 385 5.78 7.34 5.24
CA GLY A 385 6.40 8.03 4.11
C GLY A 385 5.91 7.53 2.75
N ASN A 386 5.61 6.24 2.63
CA ASN A 386 5.08 5.63 1.41
C ASN A 386 3.58 5.89 1.21
N ALA A 387 2.85 6.16 2.27
CA ALA A 387 1.40 6.28 2.21
C ALA A 387 0.91 7.42 1.29
N VAL A 388 -0.25 7.24 0.70
CA VAL A 388 -1.08 8.33 0.18
C VAL A 388 -1.70 9.05 1.38
N PRO A 389 -1.70 10.40 1.44
CA PRO A 389 -2.37 11.10 2.53
C PRO A 389 -3.85 10.74 2.62
N VAL A 390 -4.34 10.48 3.84
CA VAL A 390 -5.71 10.00 4.05
C VAL A 390 -6.75 10.98 3.50
N ASN A 391 -6.58 12.29 3.76
CA ASN A 391 -7.52 13.30 3.26
C ASN A 391 -7.50 13.47 1.74
N LEU A 392 -6.34 13.27 1.08
CA LEU A 392 -6.29 13.24 -0.39
C LEU A 392 -7.06 12.04 -0.92
N ALA A 393 -6.87 10.87 -0.33
CA ALA A 393 -7.60 9.66 -0.68
C ALA A 393 -9.11 9.81 -0.43
N PHE A 394 -9.48 10.40 0.70
CA PHE A 394 -10.87 10.71 1.04
C PHE A 394 -11.54 11.63 0.00
N ALA A 395 -10.87 12.72 -0.41
CA ALA A 395 -11.40 13.63 -1.42
C ALA A 395 -11.66 12.92 -2.76
N ILE A 396 -10.72 12.07 -3.20
CA ILE A 396 -10.89 11.24 -4.41
C ILE A 396 -12.04 10.25 -4.20
N GLY A 397 -12.08 9.60 -3.04
CA GLY A 397 -13.13 8.64 -2.68
C GLY A 397 -14.53 9.24 -2.74
N ARG A 398 -14.72 10.47 -2.26
CA ARG A 398 -16.02 11.19 -2.36
C ARG A 398 -16.43 11.43 -3.81
N SER A 399 -15.51 11.85 -4.66
CA SER A 399 -15.78 11.99 -6.10
C SER A 399 -16.12 10.65 -6.77
N LEU A 400 -15.49 9.56 -6.33
CA LEU A 400 -15.83 8.22 -6.79
C LEU A 400 -17.20 7.77 -6.28
N ILE A 401 -17.56 8.02 -5.02
CA ILE A 401 -18.91 7.74 -4.49
C ILE A 401 -19.98 8.47 -5.32
N ARG A 402 -19.76 9.75 -5.66
CA ARG A 402 -20.67 10.47 -6.57
C ARG A 402 -20.80 9.75 -7.91
N LEU A 403 -19.68 9.39 -8.52
CA LEU A 403 -19.68 8.64 -9.78
C LEU A 403 -20.46 7.33 -9.67
N PHE A 404 -20.28 6.58 -8.58
CA PHE A 404 -20.98 5.31 -8.36
C PHE A 404 -22.47 5.53 -8.11
N ASN A 405 -22.86 6.58 -7.42
CA ASN A 405 -24.26 6.98 -7.25
C ASN A 405 -24.90 7.29 -8.61
N ASP A 406 -24.20 8.02 -9.50
CA ASP A 406 -24.67 8.31 -10.86
C ASP A 406 -24.81 7.04 -11.70
N ILE A 407 -23.87 6.09 -11.59
CA ILE A 407 -23.93 4.79 -12.26
C ILE A 407 -25.16 4.00 -11.80
N ASP A 408 -25.39 3.91 -10.51
CA ASP A 408 -26.49 3.13 -9.96
C ASP A 408 -27.86 3.82 -10.21
N ALA A 409 -27.92 5.15 -10.24
CA ALA A 409 -29.12 5.89 -10.62
C ALA A 409 -29.57 5.64 -12.08
N GLN A 410 -28.61 5.37 -12.98
CA GLN A 410 -28.88 5.00 -14.37
C GLN A 410 -29.23 3.51 -14.57
N ASN A 411 -28.87 2.63 -13.63
CA ASN A 411 -29.09 1.18 -13.69
C ASN A 411 -29.70 0.64 -12.36
N PRO A 412 -30.95 0.99 -12.03
CA PRO A 412 -31.56 0.64 -10.75
C PRO A 412 -31.76 -0.88 -10.53
N GLU A 413 -31.92 -1.69 -11.61
CA GLU A 413 -32.08 -3.15 -11.51
C GLU A 413 -30.79 -3.85 -11.04
N GLU A 414 -29.64 -3.38 -11.45
CA GLU A 414 -28.33 -3.93 -11.01
C GLU A 414 -28.08 -3.65 -9.52
N THR A 415 -28.57 -2.53 -9.02
CA THR A 415 -28.50 -2.17 -7.60
C THR A 415 -29.32 -3.13 -6.73
N GLN A 416 -30.56 -3.46 -7.15
CA GLN A 416 -31.42 -4.43 -6.45
C GLN A 416 -30.84 -5.85 -6.46
N PHE A 417 -30.24 -6.28 -7.57
CA PHE A 417 -29.61 -7.60 -7.68
C PHE A 417 -28.42 -7.75 -6.70
N LYS A 418 -27.60 -6.72 -6.58
CA LYS A 418 -26.46 -6.73 -5.63
C LYS A 418 -26.89 -6.68 -4.16
N GLU A 419 -27.99 -6.05 -3.85
CA GLU A 419 -28.57 -6.10 -2.49
C GLU A 419 -29.05 -7.50 -2.12
N ALA A 420 -29.66 -8.23 -3.04
CA ALA A 420 -30.07 -9.61 -2.83
C ALA A 420 -28.88 -10.57 -2.63
N CYS A 421 -27.71 -10.28 -3.20
CA CYS A 421 -26.49 -11.08 -3.03
C CYS A 421 -25.79 -10.85 -1.68
N LYS A 422 -26.18 -9.85 -0.89
CA LYS A 422 -25.57 -9.57 0.44
C LYS A 422 -25.70 -10.72 1.45
N THR A 423 -26.71 -11.58 1.30
CA THR A 423 -26.96 -12.70 2.24
C THR A 423 -26.03 -13.90 2.09
N GLY A 424 -25.15 -13.89 1.10
CA GLY A 424 -24.27 -15.02 0.78
C GLY A 424 -22.76 -14.76 0.81
N GLN A 425 -22.32 -13.56 1.18
CA GLN A 425 -20.88 -13.26 1.22
C GLN A 425 -20.21 -13.97 2.40
N ARG A 426 -19.51 -15.07 2.11
CA ARG A 426 -18.49 -15.61 3.01
C ARG A 426 -17.43 -14.54 3.22
N MET A 427 -17.23 -14.10 4.46
CA MET A 427 -16.02 -13.37 4.83
C MET A 427 -14.82 -14.27 4.52
N LEU A 428 -13.87 -13.76 3.75
CA LEU A 428 -12.65 -14.49 3.48
C LEU A 428 -11.83 -14.56 4.77
N PRO A 429 -11.30 -15.72 5.14
CA PRO A 429 -10.52 -15.85 6.36
C PRO A 429 -9.23 -15.01 6.27
N PRO A 430 -8.80 -14.36 7.36
CA PRO A 430 -7.52 -13.67 7.41
C PRO A 430 -6.37 -14.64 7.16
N GLN A 431 -5.30 -14.20 6.51
CA GLN A 431 -4.12 -15.03 6.26
C GLN A 431 -3.09 -14.91 7.38
N LEU A 432 -2.47 -16.02 7.73
CA LEU A 432 -1.45 -16.12 8.75
C LEU A 432 -0.10 -16.46 8.16
N PHE A 433 0.93 -15.72 8.55
CA PHE A 433 2.24 -15.79 7.91
C PHE A 433 3.40 -16.17 8.82
N GLU A 434 3.28 -16.00 10.11
CA GLU A 434 4.23 -16.52 11.08
C GLU A 434 3.45 -17.31 12.13
N LEU A 435 3.57 -18.64 12.07
CA LEU A 435 2.72 -19.52 12.82
C LEU A 435 3.29 -19.79 14.21
N ASN A 436 2.75 -19.11 15.20
CA ASN A 436 2.70 -19.69 16.52
C ASN A 436 1.49 -20.65 16.57
N LEU A 437 1.74 -21.94 16.60
CA LEU A 437 0.68 -22.97 16.60
C LEU A 437 -0.29 -22.85 17.78
N PHE A 438 0.15 -22.21 18.86
CA PHE A 438 -0.69 -21.96 20.04
C PHE A 438 -1.75 -20.88 19.77
N ASP A 439 -1.45 -19.89 18.93
CA ASP A 439 -2.39 -18.81 18.60
C ASP A 439 -3.29 -19.17 17.42
N LEU A 440 -2.85 -20.08 16.56
CA LEU A 440 -3.59 -20.57 15.40
C LEU A 440 -4.93 -21.20 15.77
N HIS A 441 -4.98 -22.05 16.81
CA HIS A 441 -6.22 -22.72 17.20
C HIS A 441 -7.31 -21.76 17.70
N LYS A 442 -6.92 -20.55 18.16
CA LYS A 442 -7.84 -19.49 18.58
C LYS A 442 -8.46 -18.74 17.41
N GLN A 443 -7.76 -18.73 16.28
CA GLN A 443 -8.13 -17.93 15.12
C GLN A 443 -8.81 -18.77 14.02
N PHE A 444 -8.53 -20.07 13.94
CA PHE A 444 -9.12 -20.96 12.94
C PHE A 444 -9.82 -22.14 13.57
N PRO A 445 -11.11 -22.38 13.22
CA PRO A 445 -11.76 -23.66 13.49
C PRO A 445 -11.01 -24.83 12.86
N LYS A 446 -11.16 -26.04 13.42
CA LYS A 446 -10.48 -27.28 12.95
C LYS A 446 -10.64 -27.55 11.45
N ASP A 447 -11.72 -27.07 10.83
CA ASP A 447 -12.08 -27.35 9.43
C ASP A 447 -11.60 -26.32 8.43
N VAL A 448 -10.80 -25.31 8.84
CA VAL A 448 -10.33 -24.25 7.94
C VAL A 448 -9.00 -24.64 7.31
N ASN A 449 -8.99 -24.76 5.98
CA ASN A 449 -7.77 -24.95 5.21
C ASN A 449 -6.95 -23.67 5.14
N ILE A 450 -5.80 -23.62 5.79
CA ILE A 450 -4.93 -22.44 5.88
C ILE A 450 -4.31 -22.06 4.51
N ILE A 451 -4.09 -23.04 3.65
CA ILE A 451 -3.55 -22.80 2.31
C ILE A 451 -4.65 -22.64 1.24
N ASP A 452 -5.90 -22.94 1.58
CA ASP A 452 -7.03 -22.82 0.67
C ASP A 452 -7.55 -21.40 0.63
N ASN A 453 -6.68 -20.47 0.26
CA ASN A 453 -7.08 -19.12 -0.01
C ASN A 453 -7.62 -19.05 -1.44
N PRO A 454 -8.88 -18.63 -1.66
CA PRO A 454 -9.47 -18.53 -2.99
C PRO A 454 -8.73 -17.54 -3.91
N PHE A 455 -7.84 -16.70 -3.36
CA PHE A 455 -7.00 -15.75 -4.11
C PHE A 455 -5.61 -16.31 -4.43
N VAL A 456 -5.21 -17.44 -3.86
CA VAL A 456 -3.95 -18.11 -4.21
C VAL A 456 -4.21 -19.01 -5.42
N ARG A 457 -3.47 -18.83 -6.49
CA ARG A 457 -3.59 -19.67 -7.68
C ARG A 457 -3.20 -21.09 -7.36
N LYS A 458 -4.19 -21.98 -7.30
CA LYS A 458 -3.97 -23.43 -7.32
C LYS A 458 -3.97 -23.89 -8.78
N LYS A 459 -2.81 -24.31 -9.29
CA LYS A 459 -2.80 -25.12 -10.51
C LYS A 459 -3.18 -26.55 -10.11
N HIS A 460 -4.29 -27.06 -10.62
CA HIS A 460 -4.50 -28.51 -10.65
C HIS A 460 -3.37 -29.11 -11.46
N ILE A 461 -2.57 -29.92 -10.83
CA ILE A 461 -1.49 -30.64 -11.51
C ILE A 461 -2.07 -31.98 -11.93
N ASP A 462 -2.22 -32.12 -13.21
CA ASP A 462 -2.29 -33.44 -13.82
C ASP A 462 -0.91 -34.08 -13.72
N ASN A 463 -0.83 -35.39 -13.51
CA ASN A 463 0.42 -36.12 -13.33
C ASN A 463 1.45 -35.95 -14.47
N SER A 464 1.05 -35.33 -15.57
CA SER A 464 1.88 -35.05 -16.74
C SER A 464 2.67 -33.74 -16.67
N ASP A 465 2.23 -32.74 -15.84
CA ASP A 465 2.81 -31.38 -15.85
C ASP A 465 3.19 -30.92 -14.43
N LEU A 466 4.37 -31.35 -13.97
CA LEU A 466 4.93 -30.85 -12.71
C LEU A 466 5.42 -29.40 -12.89
N ASP A 467 4.90 -28.49 -12.06
CA ASP A 467 5.43 -27.13 -11.98
C ASP A 467 6.71 -27.13 -11.11
N ASP A 468 7.86 -27.25 -11.77
CA ASP A 468 9.16 -27.30 -11.12
C ASP A 468 9.60 -25.98 -10.45
N SER A 469 8.86 -24.91 -10.69
CA SER A 469 9.08 -23.60 -10.03
C SER A 469 8.48 -23.51 -8.62
N LYS A 470 7.63 -24.48 -8.22
CA LYS A 470 6.91 -24.45 -6.93
C LYS A 470 7.76 -24.96 -5.79
N ASN A 471 7.48 -24.42 -4.61
CA ASN A 471 8.17 -24.79 -3.38
C ASN A 471 7.72 -26.15 -2.85
N VAL A 472 8.69 -26.90 -2.40
CA VAL A 472 8.54 -28.22 -1.80
C VAL A 472 8.93 -28.14 -0.33
N LEU A 473 8.05 -28.63 0.54
CA LEU A 473 8.38 -28.87 1.94
C LEU A 473 9.05 -30.24 2.07
N VAL A 474 10.34 -30.26 2.33
CA VAL A 474 11.07 -31.48 2.66
C VAL A 474 11.20 -31.58 4.17
N CYS A 475 10.68 -32.62 4.76
CA CYS A 475 10.76 -32.82 6.21
C CYS A 475 11.09 -34.24 6.63
N LEU A 476 11.79 -34.37 7.76
CA LEU A 476 12.08 -35.66 8.37
C LEU A 476 10.78 -36.22 8.94
N VAL A 477 10.29 -37.30 8.34
CA VAL A 477 9.07 -37.95 8.72
C VAL A 477 9.38 -39.40 9.16
N PRO A 478 9.17 -39.75 10.42
CA PRO A 478 9.05 -41.14 10.79
C PRO A 478 7.79 -41.75 10.13
N ASP A 479 7.89 -42.94 9.57
CA ASP A 479 6.81 -43.60 8.81
C ASP A 479 5.47 -43.66 9.57
N LYS A 480 5.52 -43.72 10.89
CA LYS A 480 4.35 -43.73 11.77
C LYS A 480 3.54 -42.43 11.82
N TYR A 481 4.04 -41.32 11.23
CA TYR A 481 3.38 -40.03 11.23
C TYR A 481 2.75 -39.68 9.88
N ILE A 482 2.87 -40.55 8.89
CA ILE A 482 2.11 -40.47 7.64
C ILE A 482 1.02 -41.52 7.73
N VAL A 483 -0.19 -41.09 7.99
CA VAL A 483 -1.35 -42.00 8.16
C VAL A 483 -2.30 -41.93 6.96
N PRO A 484 -2.94 -43.02 6.55
CA PRO A 484 -3.96 -43.01 5.53
C PRO A 484 -5.12 -42.08 5.93
N TYR A 485 -5.57 -41.24 5.03
CA TYR A 485 -6.67 -40.32 5.25
C TYR A 485 -7.65 -40.43 4.07
N THR A 486 -8.90 -40.76 4.34
CA THR A 486 -10.07 -40.83 3.45
C THR A 486 -10.00 -41.68 2.18
N THR A 487 -8.86 -41.78 1.47
CA THR A 487 -8.70 -42.61 0.25
C THR A 487 -7.32 -43.28 0.19
N GLN A 488 -7.14 -44.28 -0.69
CA GLN A 488 -5.87 -45.01 -0.85
C GLN A 488 -4.69 -44.08 -1.23
N ASP A 489 -4.95 -42.99 -1.94
CA ASP A 489 -3.93 -42.04 -2.43
C ASP A 489 -3.76 -40.78 -1.55
N SER A 490 -4.66 -40.56 -0.61
CA SER A 490 -4.62 -39.43 0.31
C SER A 490 -4.06 -39.84 1.67
N LYS A 491 -3.14 -39.01 2.19
CA LYS A 491 -2.50 -39.21 3.49
C LYS A 491 -2.53 -37.92 4.30
N ALA A 492 -2.41 -38.03 5.60
CA ALA A 492 -2.19 -36.88 6.45
C ALA A 492 -0.84 -36.97 7.14
N TYR A 493 -0.21 -35.85 7.30
CA TYR A 493 1.00 -35.67 8.06
C TYR A 493 0.82 -34.55 9.08
N PHE A 494 1.23 -34.79 10.32
CA PHE A 494 1.21 -33.77 11.36
C PHE A 494 2.61 -33.41 11.85
N THR A 495 2.82 -32.12 12.10
CA THR A 495 4.11 -31.58 12.49
C THR A 495 4.49 -31.87 13.93
N GLY A 496 5.77 -31.68 14.25
CA GLY A 496 6.21 -31.53 15.65
C GLY A 496 5.62 -30.27 16.32
N LYS A 497 5.82 -30.12 17.65
CA LYS A 497 5.31 -28.97 18.44
C LYS A 497 5.78 -27.60 17.95
N LYS A 498 6.85 -27.54 17.16
CA LYS A 498 7.41 -26.29 16.61
C LYS A 498 7.52 -26.42 15.11
N PHE A 499 6.89 -25.49 14.41
CA PHE A 499 7.05 -25.32 12.97
C PHE A 499 7.95 -24.10 12.73
N PRO A 500 8.95 -24.16 11.83
CA PRO A 500 9.84 -23.03 11.60
C PRO A 500 9.10 -21.82 11.03
N SER A 501 9.21 -20.67 11.67
CA SER A 501 8.66 -19.39 11.20
C SER A 501 9.23 -18.94 9.83
N THR A 502 10.35 -19.56 9.41
CA THR A 502 10.98 -19.26 8.11
C THR A 502 10.29 -19.98 6.94
N VAL A 503 9.45 -20.98 7.19
CA VAL A 503 8.70 -21.68 6.15
C VAL A 503 7.35 -21.00 5.97
N LYS A 504 7.15 -20.40 4.80
CA LYS A 504 5.89 -19.70 4.46
C LYS A 504 4.89 -20.70 3.91
N LEU A 505 3.88 -21.06 4.69
CA LEU A 505 2.89 -22.10 4.34
C LEU A 505 2.19 -21.81 3.01
N ASN A 506 1.87 -20.55 2.73
CA ASN A 506 1.21 -20.15 1.48
C ASN A 506 2.07 -20.32 0.22
N LYS A 507 3.37 -20.58 0.38
CA LYS A 507 4.29 -20.86 -0.73
C LYS A 507 4.53 -22.34 -0.93
N LEU A 508 4.05 -23.17 -0.01
CA LEU A 508 4.20 -24.61 -0.10
C LEU A 508 3.19 -25.18 -1.08
N TYR A 509 3.65 -25.97 -2.00
CA TYR A 509 2.83 -26.65 -3.01
C TYR A 509 2.96 -28.15 -2.93
N TYR A 510 4.19 -28.62 -2.67
CA TYR A 510 4.54 -30.01 -2.60
C TYR A 510 5.10 -30.38 -1.23
N PHE A 511 4.97 -31.65 -0.92
CA PHE A 511 5.52 -32.28 0.27
C PHE A 511 6.36 -33.49 -0.13
N MET A 512 7.56 -33.58 0.43
CA MET A 512 8.41 -34.76 0.26
C MET A 512 8.87 -35.29 1.62
N PRO A 513 8.44 -36.47 2.00
CA PRO A 513 8.96 -37.09 3.22
C PRO A 513 10.42 -37.48 3.05
N TYR A 514 11.25 -37.05 4.01
CA TYR A 514 12.64 -37.50 4.12
C TYR A 514 12.75 -38.65 5.08
N THR A 515 13.13 -39.81 4.59
CA THR A 515 13.36 -41.00 5.42
C THR A 515 14.79 -40.98 5.96
N LYS A 516 14.95 -41.02 7.29
CA LYS A 516 16.26 -40.95 7.95
C LYS A 516 17.17 -42.07 7.45
N GLY A 517 18.36 -41.70 6.97
CA GLY A 517 19.38 -42.62 6.45
C GLY A 517 19.15 -43.08 5.01
N LYS A 518 18.01 -42.75 4.38
CA LYS A 518 17.69 -43.12 2.99
C LYS A 518 17.63 -41.88 2.09
N GLY A 519 16.84 -40.88 2.44
CA GLY A 519 16.66 -39.69 1.61
C GLY A 519 15.21 -39.42 1.22
N ILE A 520 15.00 -38.79 0.04
CA ILE A 520 13.71 -38.48 -0.56
C ILE A 520 13.43 -39.38 -1.76
N ARG A 521 12.17 -39.72 -2.02
CA ARG A 521 11.74 -40.52 -3.18
C ARG A 521 10.41 -40.06 -3.76
N ASP A 522 9.42 -39.88 -2.93
CA ASP A 522 8.04 -39.68 -3.32
C ASP A 522 7.60 -38.24 -3.19
N LEU A 523 6.86 -37.75 -4.18
CA LEU A 523 6.29 -36.40 -4.22
C LEU A 523 4.79 -36.48 -3.93
N TYR A 524 4.36 -35.60 -3.03
CA TYR A 524 2.96 -35.39 -2.69
C TYR A 524 2.59 -33.94 -2.94
N GLN A 525 1.35 -33.70 -3.37
CA GLN A 525 0.74 -32.37 -3.39
C GLN A 525 0.11 -32.09 -2.03
N ILE A 526 0.29 -30.88 -1.50
CA ILE A 526 -0.43 -30.44 -0.29
C ILE A 526 -1.80 -29.94 -0.73
N GLU A 527 -2.85 -30.61 -0.29
CA GLU A 527 -4.24 -30.24 -0.60
C GLU A 527 -4.82 -29.34 0.49
N VAL A 528 -4.51 -29.63 1.74
CA VAL A 528 -5.01 -28.92 2.93
C VAL A 528 -3.87 -28.72 3.91
N ALA A 529 -3.77 -27.51 4.49
CA ALA A 529 -3.02 -27.28 5.71
C ALA A 529 -3.94 -26.65 6.75
N ARG A 530 -4.13 -27.29 7.87
CA ARG A 530 -5.03 -26.86 8.94
C ARG A 530 -4.42 -27.08 10.31
N VAL A 531 -4.99 -26.45 11.32
CA VAL A 531 -4.70 -26.80 12.71
C VAL A 531 -5.59 -27.95 13.12
N GLY A 532 -4.99 -29.02 13.62
CA GLY A 532 -5.67 -30.15 14.18
C GLY A 532 -5.06 -30.53 15.52
N THR A 533 -5.61 -31.55 16.17
CA THR A 533 -5.00 -32.14 17.37
C THR A 533 -4.30 -33.43 17.00
N LYS A 534 -3.23 -33.75 17.71
CA LYS A 534 -2.54 -35.01 17.53
C LYS A 534 -3.47 -36.20 17.82
N HIS A 535 -4.46 -36.00 18.68
CA HIS A 535 -5.47 -37.03 19.05
C HIS A 535 -6.31 -37.47 17.82
N GLU A 536 -6.51 -36.62 16.82
CA GLU A 536 -7.20 -36.99 15.57
C GLU A 536 -6.53 -38.17 14.82
N PHE A 537 -5.24 -38.41 15.07
CA PHE A 537 -4.43 -39.42 14.39
C PHE A 537 -3.80 -40.44 15.32
N VAL A 538 -3.78 -40.17 16.63
CA VAL A 538 -3.16 -40.99 17.65
C VAL A 538 -4.05 -40.95 18.90
N GLU A 539 -4.88 -41.94 19.11
CA GLU A 539 -5.88 -42.02 20.21
C GLU A 539 -5.30 -41.76 21.61
N GLU A 540 -4.04 -42.13 21.83
CA GLU A 540 -3.35 -41.95 23.12
C GLU A 540 -2.80 -40.51 23.32
N ALA A 541 -2.97 -39.63 22.35
CA ALA A 541 -2.46 -38.26 22.46
C ALA A 541 -3.44 -37.33 23.19
N ASP A 542 -2.91 -36.29 23.83
CA ASP A 542 -3.70 -35.25 24.49
C ASP A 542 -4.57 -34.51 23.45
N GLU A 543 -5.86 -34.34 23.74
CA GLU A 543 -6.83 -33.61 22.89
C GLU A 543 -6.46 -32.13 22.69
N ASN A 544 -5.62 -31.59 23.58
CA ASN A 544 -5.10 -30.23 23.50
C ASN A 544 -3.69 -30.14 22.85
N ASP A 545 -3.17 -31.26 22.34
CA ASP A 545 -1.87 -31.25 21.64
C ASP A 545 -2.04 -30.78 20.18
N PHE A 546 -2.20 -29.46 20.01
CA PHE A 546 -2.40 -28.84 18.70
C PHE A 546 -1.18 -28.99 17.79
N ARG A 547 -1.44 -29.31 16.52
CA ARG A 547 -0.47 -29.51 15.45
C ARG A 547 -0.91 -28.86 14.17
N LEU A 548 0.06 -28.52 13.32
CA LEU A 548 -0.22 -28.24 11.93
C LEU A 548 -0.33 -29.59 11.19
N VAL A 549 -1.47 -29.80 10.55
CA VAL A 549 -1.81 -31.01 9.79
C VAL A 549 -1.76 -30.65 8.30
N PHE A 550 -1.01 -31.44 7.55
CA PHE A 550 -1.01 -31.40 6.08
C PHE A 550 -1.76 -32.62 5.56
N GLU A 551 -2.83 -32.37 4.82
CA GLU A 551 -3.49 -33.39 4.02
C GLU A 551 -2.81 -33.39 2.65
N ILE A 552 -2.25 -34.57 2.29
CA ILE A 552 -1.36 -34.69 1.15
C ILE A 552 -1.86 -35.80 0.22
N LYS A 553 -1.80 -35.55 -1.08
CA LYS A 553 -2.13 -36.51 -2.12
C LYS A 553 -0.87 -36.94 -2.86
N PHE A 554 -0.71 -38.23 -3.09
CA PHE A 554 0.40 -38.77 -3.86
C PHE A 554 0.35 -38.25 -5.30
N VAL A 555 1.46 -37.70 -5.78
CA VAL A 555 1.60 -37.25 -7.16
C VAL A 555 2.37 -38.27 -7.97
N LYS A 556 3.62 -38.52 -7.61
CA LYS A 556 4.43 -39.58 -8.24
C LYS A 556 5.69 -39.90 -7.45
N GLN A 557 6.27 -41.02 -7.76
CA GLN A 557 7.61 -41.38 -7.35
C GLN A 557 8.60 -40.64 -8.30
N LEU A 558 9.45 -39.75 -7.74
CA LEU A 558 10.40 -38.97 -8.56
C LEU A 558 11.68 -39.75 -8.87
N PHE A 559 12.09 -40.66 -7.99
CA PHE A 559 13.32 -41.40 -8.12
C PHE A 559 13.03 -42.90 -7.94
N GLU A 560 13.72 -43.77 -8.71
CA GLU A 560 13.60 -45.23 -8.57
C GLU A 560 14.02 -45.67 -7.17
N ASP A 561 15.12 -45.10 -6.65
CA ASP A 561 15.62 -45.31 -5.30
C ASP A 561 15.62 -43.99 -4.52
N TYR A 562 15.78 -44.06 -3.20
CA TYR A 562 15.91 -42.89 -2.34
C TYR A 562 17.16 -42.09 -2.68
N LYS A 563 16.97 -40.79 -2.93
CA LYS A 563 18.08 -39.83 -3.14
C LYS A 563 18.49 -39.21 -1.82
N PRO A 564 19.76 -39.37 -1.39
CA PRO A 564 20.25 -38.70 -0.21
C PRO A 564 20.35 -37.21 -0.46
N ILE A 565 19.73 -36.39 0.38
CA ILE A 565 19.91 -34.94 0.39
C ILE A 565 20.55 -34.51 1.71
N LYS A 566 21.40 -33.50 1.65
CA LYS A 566 21.97 -32.88 2.85
C LYS A 566 20.92 -32.00 3.50
N LEU A 567 20.08 -32.57 4.36
CA LEU A 567 19.35 -31.76 5.31
C LEU A 567 20.35 -31.07 6.24
N MET A 568 20.29 -29.77 6.38
CA MET A 568 21.08 -29.07 7.39
C MET A 568 20.79 -29.72 8.76
N ILE A 569 21.82 -30.14 9.45
CA ILE A 569 21.79 -30.98 10.66
C ILE A 569 20.87 -30.44 11.78
N TRP A 570 20.47 -29.18 11.69
CA TRP A 570 19.70 -28.47 12.72
C TRP A 570 18.21 -28.23 12.37
N ARG A 571 17.75 -28.66 11.20
CA ARG A 571 16.38 -28.41 10.74
C ARG A 571 15.67 -29.69 10.38
N THR A 572 14.55 -29.92 11.04
CA THR A 572 13.62 -31.02 10.71
C THR A 572 12.90 -30.75 9.38
N PHE A 573 12.96 -29.51 8.89
CA PHE A 573 12.27 -29.03 7.69
C PHE A 573 13.21 -28.23 6.80
N THR A 574 13.02 -28.34 5.51
CA THR A 574 13.64 -27.51 4.49
C THR A 574 12.58 -27.21 3.43
N ASP A 575 12.46 -25.95 3.04
CA ASP A 575 11.73 -25.55 1.85
C ASP A 575 12.71 -25.27 0.72
N THR A 576 12.41 -25.82 -0.44
CA THR A 576 13.19 -25.62 -1.68
C THR A 576 12.23 -25.70 -2.86
N ASN A 577 12.65 -25.31 -4.05
CA ASN A 577 11.81 -25.51 -5.21
C ASN A 577 12.04 -26.90 -5.84
N LEU A 578 11.03 -27.40 -6.53
CA LEU A 578 11.08 -28.72 -7.15
C LEU A 578 12.19 -28.82 -8.20
N ARG A 579 12.50 -27.73 -8.92
CA ARG A 579 13.60 -27.68 -9.91
C ARG A 579 14.95 -28.01 -9.30
N ALA A 580 15.23 -27.46 -8.10
CA ALA A 580 16.47 -27.74 -7.39
C ALA A 580 16.56 -29.23 -6.98
N ILE A 581 15.44 -29.88 -6.66
CA ILE A 581 15.39 -31.31 -6.32
C ILE A 581 15.58 -32.18 -7.58
N LEU A 582 14.94 -31.83 -8.69
CA LEU A 582 15.06 -32.58 -9.95
C LEU A 582 16.44 -32.47 -10.57
N ALA A 583 17.22 -31.44 -10.22
CA ALA A 583 18.60 -31.24 -10.66
C ALA A 583 19.63 -32.05 -9.85
N MET A 584 19.21 -32.75 -8.79
CA MET A 584 20.06 -33.62 -7.96
C MET A 584 20.16 -35.02 -8.55
#